data_e08a159f71d8a2ad2d3ac7a222d9d01c
#
_entry.id   e08a159f71d8a2ad2d3ac7a222d9d01c
#
_cell.length_a   1.000
_cell.length_b   1.000
_cell.length_c   1.000
_cell.angle_alpha   90.00
_cell.angle_beta   90.00
_cell.angle_gamma   90.00
#
_symmetry.space_group_name_H-M   'P 1'
#
loop_
_entity.id
_entity.type
_entity.pdbx_description
1 polymer ?
#
loop_
_entity_poly.entity_id
_entity_poly.type
_entity_poly.pdbx_seq_one_letter_code
_entity_poly.pdbx_strand_id
1 'polypeptide(L)'
;MKAIVVTDQAAGTAGMKLVERPEPAAGINDVVVQVYASGYTFDELTWPSTWTDRVNRSRTPSVPGHELAGVVTALGYGTTGLTIGQRVFGLTDWYRDGTLAEYIAVESRNLAPLPGDVDFTVGA
;
A
#
# COMPACT_ATOMS: atom_id res chain seq x y z
N MET A 1 -12.80 -4.73 2.87
CA MET A 1 -12.35 -3.32 2.79
C MET A 1 -12.60 -2.74 1.42
N LYS A 2 -12.65 -1.44 1.32
CA LYS A 2 -12.69 -0.74 0.04
C LYS A 2 -11.28 -0.54 -0.51
N ALA A 3 -11.13 -0.74 -1.81
CA ALA A 3 -9.86 -0.52 -2.51
C ALA A 3 -10.13 -0.04 -3.94
N ILE A 4 -9.17 0.69 -4.49
CA ILE A 4 -9.19 1.06 -5.92
C ILE A 4 -8.32 0.07 -6.67
N VAL A 5 -8.87 -0.52 -7.73
CA VAL A 5 -8.15 -1.46 -8.58
C VAL A 5 -8.07 -0.96 -10.01
N VAL A 6 -7.07 -1.44 -10.73
CA VAL A 6 -6.90 -1.26 -12.17
C VAL A 6 -6.79 -2.61 -12.86
N THR A 7 -7.34 -2.71 -14.07
CA THR A 7 -7.35 -3.95 -14.87
C THR A 7 -6.87 -3.74 -16.29
N ASP A 8 -6.90 -2.51 -16.81
CA ASP A 8 -6.57 -2.19 -18.20
C ASP A 8 -5.63 -0.98 -18.25
N GLN A 9 -4.39 -1.23 -18.62
CA GLN A 9 -3.37 -0.18 -18.72
C GLN A 9 -3.76 0.91 -19.73
N ALA A 10 -4.40 0.55 -20.82
CA ALA A 10 -4.79 1.51 -21.86
C ALA A 10 -5.84 2.52 -21.37
N ALA A 11 -6.63 2.15 -20.37
CA ALA A 11 -7.66 3.04 -19.82
C ALA A 11 -7.10 4.14 -18.92
N GLY A 12 -5.83 4.02 -18.45
CA GLY A 12 -5.22 4.98 -17.54
C GLY A 12 -6.03 5.15 -16.25
N THR A 13 -6.05 6.37 -15.71
CA THR A 13 -6.79 6.66 -14.48
C THR A 13 -8.30 6.52 -14.62
N ALA A 14 -8.83 6.66 -15.83
CA ALA A 14 -10.27 6.43 -16.11
C ALA A 14 -10.67 4.97 -15.85
N GLY A 15 -9.72 4.04 -15.87
CA GLY A 15 -9.95 2.63 -15.57
C GLY A 15 -9.92 2.26 -14.10
N MET A 16 -9.69 3.21 -13.21
CA MET A 16 -9.73 2.97 -11.76
C MET A 16 -11.15 2.69 -11.30
N LYS A 17 -11.31 1.63 -10.48
CA LYS A 17 -12.61 1.21 -9.96
C LYS A 17 -12.53 0.99 -8.46
N LEU A 18 -13.53 1.49 -7.74
CA LEU A 18 -13.70 1.20 -6.32
C LEU A 18 -14.39 -0.17 -6.16
N VAL A 19 -13.76 -1.06 -5.43
CA VAL A 19 -14.24 -2.43 -5.21
C VAL A 19 -14.12 -2.83 -3.74
N GLU A 20 -14.83 -3.90 -3.37
CA GLU A 20 -14.62 -4.59 -2.08
C GLU A 20 -13.55 -5.66 -2.25
N ARG A 21 -12.62 -5.73 -1.30
CA ARG A 21 -11.57 -6.74 -1.22
C ARG A 21 -11.40 -7.21 0.21
N PRO A 22 -10.90 -8.44 0.43
CA PRO A 22 -10.54 -8.87 1.79
C PRO A 22 -9.47 -7.95 2.39
N GLU A 23 -9.52 -7.74 3.69
CA GLU A 23 -8.41 -7.08 4.38
C GLU A 23 -7.15 -7.93 4.26
N PRO A 24 -5.98 -7.32 4.07
CA PRO A 24 -4.74 -8.06 3.95
C PRO A 24 -4.34 -8.65 5.30
N ALA A 25 -3.68 -9.80 5.26
CA ALA A 25 -3.02 -10.38 6.43
C ALA A 25 -1.54 -10.02 6.43
N ALA A 26 -0.97 -9.80 7.61
CA ALA A 26 0.46 -9.56 7.74
C ALA A 26 1.24 -10.87 7.53
N GLY A 27 2.04 -10.94 6.49
CA GLY A 27 2.99 -12.02 6.27
C GLY A 27 4.20 -11.91 7.19
N ILE A 28 5.18 -12.80 7.02
CA ILE A 28 6.43 -12.77 7.78
C ILE A 28 7.13 -11.42 7.54
N ASN A 29 7.50 -10.74 8.63
CA ASN A 29 8.13 -9.42 8.64
C ASN A 29 7.27 -8.29 8.05
N ASP A 30 5.99 -8.53 7.81
CA ASP A 30 5.03 -7.51 7.43
C ASP A 30 4.34 -6.90 8.64
N VAL A 31 3.77 -5.73 8.42
CA VAL A 31 2.71 -5.17 9.27
C VAL A 31 1.50 -4.88 8.39
N VAL A 32 0.31 -4.84 9.01
CA VAL A 32 -0.87 -4.25 8.36
C VAL A 32 -1.02 -2.83 8.86
N VAL A 33 -1.20 -1.91 7.93
CA VAL A 33 -1.40 -0.49 8.22
C VAL A 33 -2.79 -0.07 7.75
N GLN A 34 -3.54 0.58 8.62
CA GLN A 34 -4.72 1.31 8.22
C GLN A 34 -4.26 2.61 7.56
N VAL A 35 -4.62 2.79 6.29
CA VAL A 35 -4.18 3.92 5.49
C VAL A 35 -5.00 5.15 5.86
N TYR A 36 -4.33 6.21 6.28
CA TYR A 36 -4.94 7.51 6.55
C TYR A 36 -4.67 8.51 5.42
N ALA A 37 -3.54 8.37 4.74
CA ALA A 37 -3.21 9.14 3.56
C ALA A 37 -2.32 8.32 2.64
N SER A 38 -2.51 8.53 1.34
CA SER A 38 -1.72 7.90 0.29
C SER A 38 -1.30 8.96 -0.71
N GLY A 39 -0.02 9.00 -1.04
CA GLY A 39 0.44 9.70 -2.23
C GLY A 39 0.10 8.88 -3.48
N TYR A 40 0.15 9.54 -4.61
CA TYR A 40 0.01 8.91 -5.92
C TYR A 40 1.02 9.54 -6.86
N THR A 41 1.95 8.73 -7.36
CA THR A 41 2.98 9.23 -8.25
C THR A 41 2.42 9.39 -9.65
N PHE A 42 2.63 10.57 -10.24
CA PHE A 42 2.31 10.80 -11.65
C PHE A 42 2.95 9.70 -12.51
N ASP A 43 2.21 9.18 -13.47
CA ASP A 43 2.64 8.11 -14.39
C ASP A 43 2.82 6.72 -13.76
N GLU A 44 2.48 6.48 -12.49
CA GLU A 44 2.69 5.13 -11.94
C GLU A 44 1.92 4.03 -12.65
N LEU A 45 0.82 4.34 -13.35
CA LEU A 45 0.11 3.37 -14.18
C LEU A 45 0.86 2.99 -15.47
N THR A 46 1.97 3.64 -15.77
CA THR A 46 2.90 3.24 -16.85
C THR A 46 3.97 2.28 -16.37
N TRP A 47 4.13 2.09 -15.07
CA TRP A 47 5.16 1.21 -14.53
C TRP A 47 4.80 -0.27 -14.78
N PRO A 48 5.74 -1.06 -15.29
CA PRO A 48 5.49 -2.49 -15.52
C PRO A 48 5.02 -3.24 -14.27
N SER A 49 5.51 -2.86 -13.11
CA SER A 49 5.20 -3.49 -11.82
C SER A 49 3.73 -3.39 -11.42
N THR A 50 2.99 -2.41 -11.93
CA THR A 50 1.54 -2.31 -11.72
C THR A 50 0.79 -3.45 -12.42
N TRP A 51 1.31 -3.94 -13.52
CA TRP A 51 0.60 -4.87 -14.42
C TRP A 51 1.10 -6.29 -14.37
N THR A 52 2.40 -6.47 -14.10
CA THR A 52 3.04 -7.78 -14.08
C THR A 52 3.94 -7.95 -12.85
N ASP A 53 4.10 -9.21 -12.42
CA ASP A 53 5.04 -9.55 -11.35
C ASP A 53 6.49 -9.69 -11.87
N ARG A 54 7.42 -10.06 -10.97
CA ARG A 54 8.84 -10.18 -11.31
C ARG A 54 9.16 -11.32 -12.28
N VAL A 55 8.22 -12.23 -12.49
CA VAL A 55 8.34 -13.33 -13.49
C VAL A 55 7.40 -13.12 -14.68
N ASN A 56 6.96 -11.87 -14.88
CA ASN A 56 6.17 -11.41 -16.02
C ASN A 56 4.76 -12.04 -16.12
N ARG A 57 4.17 -12.43 -14.98
CA ARG A 57 2.78 -12.86 -14.90
C ARG A 57 1.87 -11.67 -14.57
N SER A 58 0.61 -11.70 -15.06
CA SER A 58 -0.36 -10.66 -14.76
C SER A 58 -0.61 -10.53 -13.25
N ARG A 59 -0.65 -9.29 -12.75
CA ARG A 59 -1.04 -8.95 -11.38
C ARG A 59 -2.46 -8.41 -11.28
N THR A 60 -3.13 -8.19 -12.41
CA THR A 60 -4.44 -7.56 -12.41
C THR A 60 -5.56 -8.49 -11.93
N PRO A 61 -6.57 -7.98 -11.22
CA PRO A 61 -6.70 -6.58 -10.79
C PRO A 61 -5.69 -6.24 -9.68
N SER A 62 -4.99 -5.12 -9.82
CA SER A 62 -4.00 -4.66 -8.84
C SER A 62 -4.40 -3.33 -8.21
N VAL A 63 -3.92 -3.09 -6.99
CA VAL A 63 -4.15 -1.84 -6.26
C VAL A 63 -2.93 -0.93 -6.46
N PRO A 64 -3.08 0.24 -7.07
CA PRO A 64 -1.99 1.19 -7.21
C PRO A 64 -1.76 2.01 -5.93
N GLY A 65 -0.79 2.94 -6.01
CA GLY A 65 -0.35 3.77 -4.90
C GLY A 65 0.74 3.09 -4.08
N HIS A 66 1.83 3.82 -3.78
CA HIS A 66 2.99 3.23 -3.08
C HIS A 66 3.59 4.16 -2.04
N GLU A 67 2.91 5.24 -1.73
CA GLU A 67 3.29 6.20 -0.68
C GLU A 67 2.24 6.16 0.43
N LEU A 68 2.67 6.06 1.67
CA LEU A 68 1.82 5.66 2.78
C LEU A 68 2.07 6.50 4.02
N ALA A 69 1.00 6.94 4.65
CA ALA A 69 0.98 7.31 6.05
C ALA A 69 -0.27 6.72 6.72
N GLY A 70 -0.11 6.15 7.90
CA GLY A 70 -1.21 5.48 8.57
C GLY A 70 -0.83 4.95 9.95
N VAL A 71 -1.63 4.02 10.43
CA VAL A 71 -1.50 3.44 11.78
C VAL A 71 -1.37 1.92 11.68
N VAL A 72 -0.38 1.36 12.37
CA VAL A 72 -0.17 -0.09 12.44
C VAL A 72 -1.34 -0.75 13.17
N THR A 73 -1.96 -1.75 12.56
CA THR A 73 -3.09 -2.49 13.14
C THR A 73 -2.78 -3.96 13.41
N ALA A 74 -1.78 -4.54 12.76
CA ALA A 74 -1.36 -5.91 13.00
C ALA A 74 0.13 -6.08 12.71
N LEU A 75 0.77 -7.01 13.42
CA LEU A 75 2.18 -7.36 13.26
C LEU A 75 2.27 -8.78 12.72
N GLY A 76 3.04 -8.98 11.66
CA GLY A 76 3.39 -10.29 11.15
C GLY A 76 4.50 -10.94 11.99
N TYR A 77 4.63 -12.25 11.85
CA TYR A 77 5.68 -13.01 12.54
C TYR A 77 7.06 -12.44 12.20
N GLY A 78 7.90 -12.30 13.20
CA GLY A 78 9.26 -11.79 13.05
C GLY A 78 9.39 -10.26 13.03
N THR A 79 8.28 -9.52 13.01
CA THR A 79 8.32 -8.05 13.02
C THR A 79 8.79 -7.54 14.37
N THR A 80 9.76 -6.62 14.35
CA THR A 80 10.28 -5.90 15.51
C THR A 80 10.38 -4.41 15.21
N GLY A 81 10.41 -3.58 16.26
CA GLY A 81 10.64 -2.15 16.14
C GLY A 81 9.39 -1.32 15.82
N LEU A 82 8.24 -1.95 15.59
CA LEU A 82 6.95 -1.29 15.42
C LEU A 82 5.93 -1.88 16.39
N THR A 83 4.94 -1.09 16.78
CA THR A 83 3.86 -1.52 17.68
C THR A 83 2.49 -1.22 17.09
N ILE A 84 1.50 -2.00 17.47
CA ILE A 84 0.09 -1.72 17.11
C ILE A 84 -0.32 -0.36 17.68
N GLY A 85 -0.97 0.44 16.86
CA GLY A 85 -1.37 1.82 17.20
C GLY A 85 -0.33 2.87 16.84
N GLN A 86 0.86 2.47 16.40
CA GLN A 86 1.93 3.40 16.02
C GLN A 86 1.61 4.09 14.69
N ARG A 87 1.83 5.40 14.65
CA ARG A 87 1.77 6.20 13.42
C ARG A 87 3.06 5.98 12.63
N VAL A 88 2.92 5.68 11.36
CA VAL A 88 4.04 5.35 10.46
C VAL A 88 3.86 5.99 9.10
N PHE A 89 4.96 6.08 8.34
CA PHE A 89 4.97 6.48 6.94
C PHE A 89 6.07 5.73 6.20
N GLY A 90 5.96 5.68 4.88
CA GLY A 90 7.00 5.06 4.05
C GLY A 90 6.52 4.74 2.64
N LEU A 91 7.37 4.05 1.91
CA LEU A 91 7.10 3.56 0.57
C LEU A 91 6.85 2.06 0.62
N THR A 92 5.99 1.58 -0.28
CA THR A 92 5.68 0.15 -0.37
C THR A 92 6.36 -0.49 -1.58
N ASP A 93 6.49 -1.81 -1.56
CA ASP A 93 7.03 -2.56 -2.70
C ASP A 93 6.11 -2.37 -3.93
N TRP A 94 6.69 -1.92 -5.04
CA TRP A 94 5.94 -1.67 -6.28
C TRP A 94 5.35 -2.93 -6.91
N TYR A 95 5.83 -4.10 -6.54
CA TYR A 95 5.32 -5.38 -7.02
C TYR A 95 4.25 -5.99 -6.10
N ARG A 96 3.77 -5.24 -5.11
CA ARG A 96 2.68 -5.65 -4.22
C ARG A 96 1.48 -4.72 -4.41
N ASP A 97 0.30 -5.15 -3.97
CA ASP A 97 -0.87 -4.28 -3.90
C ASP A 97 -0.56 -3.06 -3.03
N GLY A 98 -1.00 -1.91 -3.51
CA GLY A 98 -0.56 -0.62 -2.99
C GLY A 98 -1.52 0.03 -2.00
N THR A 99 -1.39 1.36 -1.93
CA THR A 99 -1.93 2.18 -0.84
C THR A 99 -3.29 2.78 -1.12
N LEU A 100 -3.84 2.64 -2.34
CA LEU A 100 -5.20 3.10 -2.65
C LEU A 100 -6.24 2.09 -2.13
N ALA A 101 -6.18 1.83 -0.85
CA ALA A 101 -7.04 0.91 -0.11
C ALA A 101 -7.13 1.34 1.35
N GLU A 102 -8.12 0.82 2.08
CA GLU A 102 -8.26 1.15 3.51
C GLU A 102 -7.16 0.54 4.37
N TYR A 103 -6.64 -0.63 3.97
CA TYR A 103 -5.56 -1.33 4.67
C TYR A 103 -4.55 -1.88 3.68
N ILE A 104 -3.30 -1.97 4.10
CA ILE A 104 -2.20 -2.53 3.31
C ILE A 104 -1.29 -3.39 4.18
N ALA A 105 -0.84 -4.51 3.63
CA ALA A 105 0.28 -5.26 4.19
C ALA A 105 1.58 -4.75 3.57
N VAL A 106 2.50 -4.35 4.42
CA VAL A 106 3.76 -3.73 3.99
C VAL A 106 4.92 -4.26 4.84
N GLU A 107 6.08 -4.43 4.21
CA GLU A 107 7.28 -4.85 4.93
C GLU A 107 7.66 -3.82 5.98
N SER A 108 7.83 -4.26 7.23
CA SER A 108 8.11 -3.38 8.37
C SER A 108 9.34 -2.49 8.15
N ARG A 109 10.35 -3.01 7.46
CA ARG A 109 11.60 -2.29 7.15
C ARG A 109 11.40 -1.06 6.25
N ASN A 110 10.27 -0.99 5.54
CA ASN A 110 9.95 0.13 4.64
C ASN A 110 9.29 1.29 5.37
N LEU A 111 9.02 1.16 6.65
CA LEU A 111 8.28 2.13 7.44
C LEU A 111 9.16 2.79 8.49
N ALA A 112 8.87 4.06 8.75
CA ALA A 112 9.45 4.82 9.84
C ALA A 112 8.34 5.42 10.71
N PRO A 113 8.60 5.69 12.00
CA PRO A 113 7.65 6.38 12.86
C PRO A 113 7.33 7.77 12.29
N LEU A 114 6.03 8.09 12.19
CA LEU A 114 5.59 9.43 11.84
C LEU A 114 5.55 10.28 13.12
N PRO A 115 6.27 11.42 13.18
CA PRO A 115 6.24 12.29 14.36
C PRO A 115 4.82 12.72 14.72
N GLY A 116 4.56 12.83 16.04
CA GLY A 116 3.22 13.08 16.54
C GLY A 116 2.61 14.43 16.14
N ASP A 117 3.44 15.39 15.74
CA ASP A 117 3.05 16.72 15.28
C ASP A 117 2.96 16.84 13.75
N VAL A 118 3.15 15.75 13.02
CA VAL A 118 3.06 15.72 11.55
C VAL A 118 1.76 15.05 11.13
N ASP A 119 0.98 15.73 10.30
CA ASP A 119 -0.26 15.16 9.75
C ASP A 119 0.04 14.00 8.79
N PHE A 120 -0.89 13.04 8.73
CA PHE A 120 -0.77 11.92 7.79
C PHE A 120 -0.64 12.39 6.34
N THR A 121 -1.35 13.44 5.96
CA THR A 121 -1.29 14.01 4.61
C THR A 121 0.07 14.61 4.27
N VAL A 122 0.83 15.03 5.27
CA VAL A 122 2.20 15.52 5.09
C VAL A 122 3.17 14.34 5.03
N GLY A 123 2.90 13.28 5.80
CA GLY A 123 3.75 12.09 5.85
C GLY A 123 3.66 11.18 4.63
N ALA A 124 2.53 11.23 3.96
CA ALA A 124 2.31 10.38 2.78
C ALA A 124 3.10 10.83 1.55
#